data_680cad610e855b49df69b2286e87b010
#
_entry.id   680cad610e855b49df69b2286e87b010
#
_cell.length_a   1.000
_cell.length_b   1.000
_cell.length_c   1.000
_cell.angle_alpha   90.00
_cell.angle_beta   90.00
_cell.angle_gamma   90.00
#
_symmetry.space_group_name_H-M   'P 1'
#
loop_
_entity.id
_entity.type
_entity.pdbx_description
1 polymer ?
#
loop_
_entity_poly.entity_id
_entity_poly.type
_entity_poly.pdbx_seq_one_letter_code
_entity_poly.pdbx_strand_id
1 'polypeptide(L)'
;MVEYRKIGTSKSQGLTYIKTTSLKEALGIYPGEVISLVGAGGKTTLMFALARELASSDSCVITTTTTKILESLPSQTPLLLVEKDEEELMRLLLQNLDKYWHISLASERLASGKLNGISSELVVKLANLNHVSYIIVEADGAACKPLKASNLTEPVIPDNTSLVISVVGIDALGCRLTEESVFRPEIVAKLLGVPLGSVISAESIAFLITHY
;
A
#
# COMPACT_ATOMS: atom_id res chain seq x y z
N MET A 1 5.57 19.22 -1.17
CA MET A 1 5.00 19.61 0.16
C MET A 1 3.81 18.68 0.38
N VAL A 2 3.97 17.67 1.24
CA VAL A 2 2.91 16.69 1.48
C VAL A 2 1.86 17.34 2.37
N GLU A 3 0.64 17.48 1.86
CA GLU A 3 -0.48 18.05 2.60
C GLU A 3 -1.12 16.94 3.46
N TYR A 4 -1.06 17.09 4.78
CA TYR A 4 -1.71 16.14 5.70
C TYR A 4 -3.21 16.41 5.71
N ARG A 5 -4.02 15.47 5.23
CA ARG A 5 -5.48 15.54 5.34
C ARG A 5 -5.90 15.30 6.80
N LYS A 6 -6.52 16.30 7.43
CA LYS A 6 -7.11 16.17 8.76
C LYS A 6 -8.43 15.38 8.66
N ILE A 7 -8.50 14.26 9.37
CA ILE A 7 -9.77 13.55 9.60
C ILE A 7 -10.61 14.41 10.55
N GLY A 8 -11.79 14.82 10.09
CA GLY A 8 -12.68 15.70 10.87
C GLY A 8 -13.19 15.01 12.14
N THR A 9 -12.91 15.60 13.32
CA THR A 9 -13.52 15.22 14.58
C THR A 9 -14.65 16.15 14.92
N SER A 10 -15.90 15.67 14.98
CA SER A 10 -17.00 16.41 15.59
C SER A 10 -16.94 16.22 17.12
N LYS A 11 -16.77 17.30 17.86
CA LYS A 11 -16.86 17.29 19.32
C LYS A 11 -18.31 17.38 19.76
N SER A 12 -18.88 16.32 20.32
CA SER A 12 -19.98 16.37 21.27
C SER A 12 -19.65 15.51 22.46
N GLN A 13 -19.68 16.09 23.61
CA GLN A 13 -19.48 15.57 24.97
C GLN A 13 -19.34 14.03 25.11
N GLY A 14 -18.12 13.58 25.39
CA GLY A 14 -17.90 12.47 26.31
C GLY A 14 -17.82 11.07 25.74
N LEU A 15 -18.01 10.79 24.47
CA LEU A 15 -17.57 9.55 23.76
C LEU A 15 -17.58 9.84 22.27
N THR A 16 -16.42 9.84 21.65
CA THR A 16 -16.33 9.93 20.19
C THR A 16 -16.73 8.56 19.63
N TYR A 17 -17.99 8.42 19.22
CA TYR A 17 -18.38 7.30 18.39
C TYR A 17 -17.73 7.49 17.03
N ILE A 18 -16.79 6.65 16.67
CA ILE A 18 -16.37 6.51 15.28
C ILE A 18 -17.57 5.88 14.59
N LYS A 19 -18.38 6.68 13.91
CA LYS A 19 -19.36 6.16 12.95
C LYS A 19 -18.55 5.29 12.00
N THR A 20 -18.93 4.05 11.78
CA THR A 20 -18.27 3.16 10.82
C THR A 20 -18.45 3.77 9.45
N THR A 21 -17.49 4.55 9.04
CA THR A 21 -17.38 5.12 7.71
C THR A 21 -16.68 4.09 6.83
N SER A 22 -16.91 4.15 5.54
CA SER A 22 -16.15 3.38 4.58
C SER A 22 -14.65 3.72 4.66
N LEU A 23 -13.76 2.83 4.22
CA LEU A 23 -12.32 3.12 4.13
C LEU A 23 -12.07 4.32 3.20
N LYS A 24 -12.84 4.40 2.11
CA LYS A 24 -12.82 5.55 1.19
C LYS A 24 -13.06 6.87 1.90
N GLU A 25 -14.13 6.96 2.70
CA GLU A 25 -14.46 8.17 3.45
C GLU A 25 -13.44 8.46 4.55
N ALA A 26 -13.06 7.43 5.32
CA ALA A 26 -12.10 7.56 6.42
C ALA A 26 -10.72 8.05 5.96
N LEU A 27 -10.28 7.62 4.79
CA LEU A 27 -8.99 7.99 4.20
C LEU A 27 -9.09 9.18 3.24
N GLY A 28 -10.30 9.67 2.97
CA GLY A 28 -10.54 10.80 2.06
C GLY A 28 -10.11 10.52 0.63
N ILE A 29 -10.46 9.34 0.11
CA ILE A 29 -10.06 8.88 -1.23
C ILE A 29 -11.06 9.38 -2.27
N TYR A 30 -10.55 9.91 -3.39
CA TYR A 30 -11.35 10.43 -4.51
C TYR A 30 -11.00 9.70 -5.82
N PRO A 31 -11.95 9.67 -6.80
CA PRO A 31 -11.65 9.13 -8.13
C PRO A 31 -10.47 9.83 -8.80
N GLY A 32 -9.68 9.07 -9.55
CA GLY A 32 -8.48 9.53 -10.24
C GLY A 32 -7.20 9.45 -9.38
N GLU A 33 -7.29 8.99 -8.13
CA GLU A 33 -6.12 8.92 -7.24
C GLU A 33 -5.23 7.69 -7.50
N VAL A 34 -3.92 7.94 -7.42
CA VAL A 34 -2.88 6.93 -7.27
C VAL A 34 -2.48 6.89 -5.80
N ILE A 35 -2.74 5.75 -5.16
CA ILE A 35 -2.57 5.54 -3.73
C ILE A 35 -1.38 4.63 -3.51
N SER A 36 -0.33 5.09 -2.83
CA SER A 36 0.83 4.29 -2.47
C SER A 36 0.78 3.85 -1.01
N LEU A 37 0.88 2.55 -0.78
CA LEU A 37 0.96 1.94 0.54
C LEU A 37 2.42 1.68 0.87
N VAL A 38 2.90 2.24 1.98
CA VAL A 38 4.26 2.08 2.48
C VAL A 38 4.26 1.54 3.91
N GLY A 39 5.41 1.06 4.39
CA GLY A 39 5.55 0.56 5.75
C GLY A 39 5.40 -0.96 5.87
N ALA A 40 4.76 -1.43 6.93
CA ALA A 40 4.74 -2.86 7.29
C ALA A 40 3.42 -3.26 7.96
N GLY A 41 3.17 -4.57 8.06
CA GLY A 41 2.05 -5.08 8.84
C GLY A 41 0.65 -4.77 8.30
N GLY A 42 0.29 -5.33 7.13
CA GLY A 42 -1.07 -5.28 6.63
C GLY A 42 -1.30 -4.48 5.34
N LYS A 43 -0.25 -3.98 4.65
CA LYS A 43 -0.38 -3.27 3.37
C LYS A 43 -1.20 -4.03 2.34
N THR A 44 -0.85 -5.28 2.07
CA THR A 44 -1.56 -6.14 1.09
C THR A 44 -3.02 -6.34 1.49
N THR A 45 -3.30 -6.51 2.77
CA THR A 45 -4.67 -6.62 3.30
C THR A 45 -5.46 -5.34 3.07
N LEU A 46 -4.86 -4.19 3.37
CA LEU A 46 -5.47 -2.87 3.14
C LEU A 46 -5.70 -2.61 1.65
N MET A 47 -4.71 -2.95 0.80
CA MET A 47 -4.80 -2.82 -0.66
C MET A 47 -6.04 -3.53 -1.21
N PHE A 48 -6.23 -4.81 -0.87
CA PHE A 48 -7.36 -5.58 -1.36
C PHE A 48 -8.69 -5.23 -0.67
N ALA A 49 -8.67 -4.75 0.59
CA ALA A 49 -9.86 -4.21 1.25
C ALA A 49 -10.34 -2.93 0.55
N LEU A 50 -9.44 -2.00 0.25
CA LEU A 50 -9.74 -0.79 -0.52
C LEU A 50 -10.21 -1.13 -1.93
N ALA A 51 -9.52 -2.03 -2.64
CA ALA A 51 -9.91 -2.42 -3.98
C ALA A 51 -11.33 -3.00 -4.03
N ARG A 52 -11.69 -3.83 -3.05
CA ARG A 52 -13.04 -4.41 -2.95
C ARG A 52 -14.11 -3.35 -2.68
N GLU A 53 -13.79 -2.33 -1.88
CA GLU A 53 -14.73 -1.25 -1.55
C GLU A 53 -14.90 -0.26 -2.71
N LEU A 54 -13.81 0.02 -3.45
CA LEU A 54 -13.77 1.03 -4.51
C LEU A 54 -14.27 0.50 -5.87
N ALA A 55 -14.16 -0.81 -6.11
CA ALA A 55 -14.54 -1.42 -7.38
C ALA A 55 -16.07 -1.50 -7.55
N SER A 56 -16.57 -1.04 -8.70
CA SER A 56 -17.99 -1.07 -9.08
C SER A 56 -18.14 -1.06 -10.60
N SER A 57 -19.37 -1.18 -11.12
CA SER A 57 -19.66 -1.06 -12.56
C SER A 57 -19.15 0.23 -13.20
N ASP A 58 -19.05 1.30 -12.40
CA ASP A 58 -18.64 2.62 -12.86
C ASP A 58 -17.22 2.99 -12.42
N SER A 59 -16.50 2.03 -11.81
CA SER A 59 -15.21 2.32 -11.17
C SER A 59 -14.25 1.12 -11.25
N CYS A 60 -13.31 1.17 -12.19
CA CYS A 60 -12.24 0.18 -12.27
C CYS A 60 -11.09 0.55 -11.34
N VAL A 61 -10.66 -0.44 -10.56
CA VAL A 61 -9.52 -0.36 -9.63
C VAL A 61 -8.38 -1.22 -10.14
N ILE A 62 -7.19 -0.64 -10.22
CA ILE A 62 -5.95 -1.40 -10.47
C ILE A 62 -5.20 -1.54 -9.15
N THR A 63 -4.79 -2.77 -8.81
CA THR A 63 -3.84 -3.02 -7.74
C THR A 63 -2.53 -3.53 -8.30
N THR A 64 -1.41 -3.08 -7.75
CA THR A 64 -0.08 -3.46 -8.21
C THR A 64 0.97 -3.26 -7.10
N THR A 65 2.20 -3.55 -7.41
CA THR A 65 3.38 -3.22 -6.59
C THR A 65 4.49 -2.70 -7.49
N THR A 66 5.35 -1.87 -6.96
CA THR A 66 6.62 -1.44 -7.59
C THR A 66 7.83 -2.23 -7.07
N THR A 67 7.61 -3.17 -6.15
CA THR A 67 8.65 -4.02 -5.56
C THR A 67 8.31 -5.50 -5.72
N LYS A 68 8.26 -6.27 -4.65
CA LYS A 68 7.90 -7.69 -4.67
C LYS A 68 6.79 -7.97 -3.68
N ILE A 69 5.72 -8.62 -4.15
CA ILE A 69 4.55 -8.99 -3.35
C ILE A 69 4.29 -10.50 -3.42
N LEU A 70 3.63 -11.07 -2.42
CA LEU A 70 3.09 -12.43 -2.55
C LEU A 70 2.00 -12.45 -3.62
N GLU A 71 1.94 -13.54 -4.40
CA GLU A 71 0.90 -13.69 -5.42
C GLU A 71 -0.49 -13.63 -4.76
N SER A 72 -1.39 -12.83 -5.35
CA SER A 72 -2.74 -12.66 -4.86
C SER A 72 -3.58 -13.94 -5.04
N LEU A 73 -4.41 -14.22 -4.05
CA LEU A 73 -5.37 -15.32 -4.14
C LEU A 73 -6.53 -14.94 -5.08
N PRO A 74 -7.19 -15.92 -5.73
CA PRO A 74 -8.40 -15.66 -6.54
C PRO A 74 -9.53 -14.98 -5.77
N SER A 75 -9.55 -15.11 -4.43
CA SER A 75 -10.52 -14.43 -3.56
C SER A 75 -10.17 -12.95 -3.33
N GLN A 76 -8.97 -12.50 -3.66
CA GLN A 76 -8.50 -11.13 -3.47
C GLN A 76 -8.65 -10.28 -4.73
N THR A 77 -8.44 -10.89 -5.90
CA THR A 77 -8.59 -10.20 -7.19
C THR A 77 -9.32 -11.10 -8.20
N PRO A 78 -10.32 -10.59 -8.93
CA PRO A 78 -11.02 -11.37 -9.96
C PRO A 78 -10.16 -11.63 -11.21
N LEU A 79 -9.16 -10.77 -11.47
CA LEU A 79 -8.22 -10.94 -12.58
C LEU A 79 -6.82 -10.51 -12.16
N LEU A 80 -5.84 -11.40 -12.34
CA LEU A 80 -4.41 -11.12 -12.21
C LEU A 80 -3.76 -11.25 -13.58
N LEU A 81 -3.19 -10.16 -14.08
CA LEU A 81 -2.38 -10.14 -15.30
C LEU A 81 -0.90 -10.10 -14.91
N VAL A 82 -0.13 -11.02 -15.46
CA VAL A 82 1.32 -11.11 -15.23
C VAL A 82 2.02 -11.20 -16.57
N GLU A 83 2.70 -10.13 -16.95
CA GLU A 83 3.41 -10.02 -18.22
C GLU A 83 4.60 -9.07 -18.07
N LYS A 84 5.75 -9.49 -18.57
CA LYS A 84 7.00 -8.75 -18.44
C LYS A 84 7.13 -7.62 -19.45
N ASP A 85 6.60 -7.84 -20.65
CA ASP A 85 6.52 -6.80 -21.67
C ASP A 85 5.40 -5.82 -21.32
N GLU A 86 5.76 -4.56 -21.08
CA GLU A 86 4.80 -3.53 -20.63
C GLU A 86 3.76 -3.19 -21.73
N GLU A 87 4.12 -3.28 -23.00
CA GLU A 87 3.19 -3.01 -24.11
C GLU A 87 2.15 -4.13 -24.19
N GLU A 88 2.59 -5.37 -24.04
CA GLU A 88 1.71 -6.53 -24.01
C GLU A 88 0.83 -6.52 -22.74
N LEU A 89 1.40 -6.18 -21.57
CA LEU A 89 0.62 -6.03 -20.33
C LEU A 89 -0.47 -4.96 -20.48
N MET A 90 -0.14 -3.83 -21.10
CA MET A 90 -1.10 -2.76 -21.39
C MET A 90 -2.19 -3.24 -22.37
N ARG A 91 -1.82 -3.98 -23.41
CA ARG A 91 -2.77 -4.55 -24.37
C ARG A 91 -3.74 -5.52 -23.68
N LEU A 92 -3.24 -6.42 -22.85
CA LEU A 92 -4.05 -7.36 -22.06
C LEU A 92 -4.99 -6.62 -21.09
N LEU A 93 -4.50 -5.57 -20.44
CA LEU A 93 -5.32 -4.74 -19.56
C LEU A 93 -6.48 -4.11 -20.32
N LEU A 94 -6.21 -3.42 -21.44
CA LEU A 94 -7.24 -2.74 -22.24
C LEU A 94 -8.34 -3.69 -22.73
N GLN A 95 -8.01 -4.95 -23.03
CA GLN A 95 -8.99 -5.97 -23.42
C GLN A 95 -9.91 -6.43 -22.29
N ASN A 96 -9.57 -6.11 -21.05
CA ASN A 96 -10.26 -6.58 -19.86
C ASN A 96 -10.88 -5.48 -19.00
N LEU A 97 -10.60 -4.20 -19.26
CA LEU A 97 -11.14 -3.07 -18.47
C LEU A 97 -12.67 -3.04 -18.40
N ASP A 98 -13.34 -3.41 -19.50
CA ASP A 98 -14.81 -3.43 -19.55
C ASP A 98 -15.45 -4.69 -18.93
N LYS A 99 -14.62 -5.68 -18.55
CA LYS A 99 -15.08 -6.97 -18.02
C LYS A 99 -14.87 -7.12 -16.53
N TYR A 100 -13.88 -6.41 -15.99
CA TYR A 100 -13.46 -6.55 -14.59
C TYR A 100 -13.32 -5.18 -13.95
N TRP A 101 -13.92 -5.01 -12.80
CA TRP A 101 -13.87 -3.75 -12.03
C TRP A 101 -12.68 -3.68 -11.08
N HIS A 102 -11.98 -4.82 -10.91
CA HIS A 102 -10.72 -4.88 -10.19
C HIS A 102 -9.75 -5.80 -10.93
N ILE A 103 -8.57 -5.29 -11.25
CA ILE A 103 -7.52 -6.02 -11.95
C ILE A 103 -6.21 -5.82 -11.19
N SER A 104 -5.51 -6.92 -10.89
CA SER A 104 -4.16 -6.87 -10.34
C SER A 104 -3.12 -7.03 -11.44
N LEU A 105 -2.05 -6.23 -11.39
CA LEU A 105 -0.97 -6.25 -12.37
C LEU A 105 0.36 -6.60 -11.72
N ALA A 106 1.17 -7.39 -12.41
CA ALA A 106 2.54 -7.70 -12.06
C ALA A 106 3.39 -7.96 -13.32
N SER A 107 4.70 -7.85 -13.22
CA SER A 107 5.58 -8.07 -14.37
C SER A 107 6.03 -9.52 -14.51
N GLU A 108 6.20 -10.26 -13.42
CA GLU A 108 6.80 -11.60 -13.47
C GLU A 108 6.44 -12.43 -12.25
N ARG A 109 6.29 -13.75 -12.44
CA ARG A 109 6.23 -14.73 -11.34
C ARG A 109 7.64 -15.21 -11.00
N LEU A 110 8.05 -15.01 -9.75
CA LEU A 110 9.35 -15.43 -9.26
C LEU A 110 9.30 -16.87 -8.72
N ALA A 111 10.42 -17.59 -8.77
CA ALA A 111 10.54 -18.92 -8.22
C ALA A 111 10.25 -18.99 -6.70
N SER A 112 10.30 -17.86 -6.00
CA SER A 112 9.97 -17.74 -4.58
C SER A 112 8.45 -17.71 -4.28
N GLY A 113 7.58 -17.83 -5.29
CA GLY A 113 6.12 -17.68 -5.15
C GLY A 113 5.67 -16.23 -5.00
N LYS A 114 6.55 -15.28 -5.28
CA LYS A 114 6.23 -13.85 -5.30
C LYS A 114 6.04 -13.36 -6.73
N LEU A 115 5.34 -12.24 -6.85
CA LEU A 115 5.27 -11.45 -8.07
C LEU A 115 6.28 -10.31 -8.00
N ASN A 116 6.93 -10.03 -9.12
CA ASN A 116 7.70 -8.82 -9.30
C ASN A 116 6.77 -7.70 -9.77
N GLY A 117 7.02 -6.47 -9.29
CA GLY A 117 6.20 -5.31 -9.58
C GLY A 117 6.37 -4.79 -11.01
N ILE A 118 5.51 -3.86 -11.37
CA ILE A 118 5.62 -3.06 -12.60
C ILE A 118 6.48 -1.82 -12.36
N SER A 119 6.91 -1.15 -13.43
CA SER A 119 7.66 0.11 -13.31
C SER A 119 6.78 1.27 -12.80
N SER A 120 7.42 2.26 -12.16
CA SER A 120 6.73 3.50 -11.76
C SER A 120 6.20 4.26 -12.99
N GLU A 121 6.93 4.21 -14.09
CA GLU A 121 6.56 4.82 -15.36
C GLU A 121 5.28 4.21 -15.94
N LEU A 122 5.11 2.89 -15.78
CA LEU A 122 3.88 2.22 -16.20
C LEU A 122 2.70 2.66 -15.31
N VAL A 123 2.89 2.84 -14.01
CA VAL A 123 1.83 3.38 -13.13
C VAL A 123 1.37 4.76 -13.59
N VAL A 124 2.30 5.62 -14.03
CA VAL A 124 1.95 6.93 -14.60
C VAL A 124 1.12 6.79 -15.87
N LYS A 125 1.47 5.86 -16.77
CA LYS A 125 0.69 5.59 -18.00
C LYS A 125 -0.71 5.08 -17.68
N LEU A 126 -0.85 4.17 -16.70
CA LEU A 126 -2.14 3.60 -16.27
C LEU A 126 -3.09 4.67 -15.72
N ALA A 127 -2.58 5.65 -14.98
CA ALA A 127 -3.39 6.73 -14.41
C ALA A 127 -4.02 7.66 -15.46
N ASN A 128 -3.49 7.64 -16.69
CA ASN A 128 -4.03 8.41 -17.82
C ASN A 128 -5.12 7.66 -18.61
N LEU A 129 -5.47 6.43 -18.23
CA LEU A 129 -6.53 5.67 -18.87
C LEU A 129 -7.90 6.11 -18.36
N ASN A 130 -8.79 6.53 -19.26
CA ASN A 130 -10.13 7.05 -18.91
C ASN A 130 -11.00 6.07 -18.10
N HIS A 131 -10.78 4.76 -18.23
CA HIS A 131 -11.56 3.71 -17.57
C HIS A 131 -10.98 3.29 -16.21
N VAL A 132 -9.83 3.84 -15.79
CA VAL A 132 -9.18 3.55 -14.51
C VAL A 132 -9.55 4.63 -13.51
N SER A 133 -10.29 4.24 -12.47
CA SER A 133 -10.75 5.18 -11.45
C SER A 133 -9.79 5.30 -10.27
N TYR A 134 -9.08 4.22 -9.93
CA TYR A 134 -8.12 4.19 -8.82
C TYR A 134 -6.95 3.25 -9.14
N ILE A 135 -5.77 3.63 -8.69
CA ILE A 135 -4.61 2.75 -8.69
C ILE A 135 -4.09 2.65 -7.26
N ILE A 136 -3.93 1.42 -6.74
CA ILE A 136 -3.38 1.17 -5.41
C ILE A 136 -2.08 0.40 -5.57
N VAL A 137 -1.00 0.98 -5.07
CA VAL A 137 0.37 0.48 -5.24
C VAL A 137 0.94 0.08 -3.88
N GLU A 138 1.38 -1.16 -3.72
CA GLU A 138 2.26 -1.52 -2.62
C GLU A 138 3.71 -1.13 -2.99
N ALA A 139 4.22 -0.04 -2.40
CA ALA A 139 5.45 0.62 -2.84
C ALA A 139 6.72 0.13 -2.14
N ASP A 140 6.61 -0.79 -1.18
CA ASP A 140 7.75 -1.36 -0.48
C ASP A 140 7.51 -2.77 0.08
N GLY A 141 8.59 -3.52 0.31
CA GLY A 141 8.57 -4.81 0.98
C GLY A 141 8.74 -4.68 2.50
N ALA A 142 8.14 -5.61 3.27
CA ALA A 142 8.25 -5.64 4.73
C ALA A 142 8.60 -7.03 5.32
N ALA A 143 8.89 -8.01 4.48
CA ALA A 143 9.23 -9.39 4.89
C ALA A 143 8.24 -9.98 5.91
N CYS A 144 6.94 -9.67 5.78
CA CYS A 144 5.86 -10.08 6.70
C CYS A 144 6.06 -9.59 8.16
N LYS A 145 6.86 -8.56 8.39
CA LYS A 145 7.04 -7.97 9.72
C LYS A 145 6.00 -6.87 9.98
N PRO A 146 5.61 -6.62 11.24
CA PRO A 146 4.64 -5.58 11.58
C PRO A 146 5.22 -4.15 11.55
N LEU A 147 6.54 -4.01 11.63
CA LEU A 147 7.26 -2.72 11.58
C LEU A 147 8.49 -2.83 10.68
N LYS A 148 8.86 -1.73 10.07
CA LYS A 148 10.10 -1.63 9.26
C LYS A 148 10.68 -0.23 9.30
N ALA A 149 11.93 -0.11 8.85
CA ALA A 149 12.47 1.13 8.30
C ALA A 149 12.78 0.96 6.82
N SER A 150 12.64 2.04 6.06
CA SER A 150 13.06 2.13 4.67
C SER A 150 14.57 2.21 4.55
N ASN A 151 15.11 1.75 3.44
CA ASN A 151 16.49 1.98 3.04
C ASN A 151 16.54 3.02 1.90
N LEU A 152 17.71 3.21 1.32
CA LEU A 152 17.91 4.20 0.24
C LEU A 152 17.22 3.86 -1.08
N THR A 153 16.76 2.62 -1.26
CA THR A 153 16.12 2.13 -2.50
C THR A 153 14.64 1.87 -2.36
N GLU A 154 14.07 2.05 -1.16
CA GLU A 154 12.66 1.89 -0.85
C GLU A 154 12.19 3.02 0.07
N PRO A 155 10.92 3.43 -0.01
CA PRO A 155 9.87 2.94 -0.92
C PRO A 155 10.06 3.40 -2.37
N VAL A 156 9.55 2.64 -3.34
CA VAL A 156 9.50 3.01 -4.75
C VAL A 156 8.10 3.56 -5.05
N ILE A 157 7.92 4.83 -4.72
CA ILE A 157 6.64 5.53 -4.88
C ILE A 157 6.57 6.13 -6.29
N PRO A 158 5.53 5.84 -7.09
CA PRO A 158 5.33 6.48 -8.39
C PRO A 158 5.20 8.01 -8.28
N ASP A 159 5.77 8.74 -9.23
CA ASP A 159 5.80 10.22 -9.22
C ASP A 159 4.42 10.87 -9.22
N ASN A 160 3.41 10.20 -9.79
CA ASN A 160 2.04 10.66 -9.84
C ASN A 160 1.19 10.22 -8.63
N THR A 161 1.81 9.69 -7.57
CA THR A 161 1.09 9.33 -6.33
C THR A 161 0.45 10.57 -5.71
N SER A 162 -0.86 10.53 -5.51
CA SER A 162 -1.63 11.62 -4.88
C SER A 162 -1.85 11.40 -3.38
N LEU A 163 -1.82 10.15 -2.92
CA LEU A 163 -2.01 9.79 -1.51
C LEU A 163 -1.01 8.71 -1.10
N VAL A 164 -0.24 8.97 -0.06
CA VAL A 164 0.63 7.98 0.58
C VAL A 164 0.02 7.56 1.92
N ILE A 165 -0.16 6.25 2.11
CA ILE A 165 -0.68 5.68 3.36
C ILE A 165 0.43 4.86 4.01
N SER A 166 0.90 5.31 5.17
CA SER A 166 1.83 4.56 6.00
C SER A 166 1.07 3.51 6.84
N VAL A 167 1.48 2.26 6.74
CA VAL A 167 0.86 1.12 7.41
C VAL A 167 1.83 0.55 8.43
N VAL A 168 1.36 0.33 9.65
CA VAL A 168 2.10 -0.32 10.74
C VAL A 168 1.19 -1.37 11.38
N GLY A 169 1.71 -2.58 11.58
CA GLY A 169 1.01 -3.61 12.33
C GLY A 169 0.89 -3.26 13.79
N ILE A 170 -0.31 -3.30 14.34
CA ILE A 170 -0.56 -3.00 15.76
C ILE A 170 0.21 -3.94 16.70
N ASP A 171 0.51 -5.13 16.24
CA ASP A 171 1.30 -6.15 16.91
C ASP A 171 2.80 -5.80 17.05
N ALA A 172 3.25 -4.71 16.42
CA ALA A 172 4.58 -4.14 16.70
C ALA A 172 4.66 -3.50 18.08
N LEU A 173 3.55 -2.96 18.60
CA LEU A 173 3.50 -2.25 19.86
C LEU A 173 3.83 -3.19 21.03
N GLY A 174 4.80 -2.82 21.86
CA GLY A 174 5.25 -3.61 23.00
C GLY A 174 6.23 -4.72 22.64
N CYS A 175 6.47 -5.00 21.36
CA CYS A 175 7.50 -5.93 20.93
C CYS A 175 8.91 -5.38 21.17
N ARG A 176 9.91 -6.26 21.15
CA ARG A 176 11.32 -5.85 21.16
C ARG A 176 11.80 -5.53 19.74
N LEU A 177 12.66 -4.53 19.65
CA LEU A 177 13.31 -4.11 18.40
C LEU A 177 14.36 -5.15 17.98
N THR A 178 13.91 -6.22 17.34
CA THR A 178 14.71 -7.37 16.87
C THR A 178 14.31 -7.77 15.45
N GLU A 179 15.10 -8.58 14.79
CA GLU A 179 14.77 -9.13 13.46
C GLU A 179 13.50 -9.99 13.45
N GLU A 180 13.06 -10.49 14.60
CA GLU A 180 11.81 -11.26 14.70
C GLU A 180 10.57 -10.37 14.50
N SER A 181 10.60 -9.14 15.02
CA SER A 181 9.46 -8.21 15.03
C SER A 181 9.58 -7.07 14.02
N VAL A 182 10.80 -6.78 13.55
CA VAL A 182 11.06 -5.59 12.73
C VAL A 182 11.90 -5.97 11.51
N PHE A 183 11.53 -5.42 10.37
CA PHE A 183 12.36 -5.52 9.17
C PHE A 183 13.37 -4.37 9.17
N ARG A 184 14.68 -4.70 9.14
CA ARG A 184 15.82 -3.79 9.27
C ARG A 184 15.85 -3.08 10.64
N PRO A 185 15.90 -3.83 11.76
CA PRO A 185 15.82 -3.25 13.11
C PRO A 185 16.99 -2.32 13.43
N GLU A 186 18.16 -2.51 12.81
CA GLU A 186 19.34 -1.66 12.96
C GLU A 186 19.09 -0.23 12.41
N ILE A 187 18.33 -0.11 11.33
CA ILE A 187 17.96 1.21 10.78
C ILE A 187 16.95 1.87 11.71
N VAL A 188 15.96 1.13 12.21
CA VAL A 188 14.99 1.64 13.19
C VAL A 188 15.70 2.09 14.47
N ALA A 189 16.64 1.28 14.99
CA ALA A 189 17.44 1.62 16.19
C ALA A 189 18.19 2.93 16.01
N LYS A 190 18.83 3.11 14.82
CA LYS A 190 19.55 4.34 14.48
C LYS A 190 18.62 5.55 14.39
N LEU A 191 17.48 5.41 13.73
CA LEU A 191 16.49 6.49 13.57
C LEU A 191 15.91 6.94 14.93
N LEU A 192 15.60 5.98 15.79
CA LEU A 192 15.04 6.27 17.12
C LEU A 192 16.09 6.66 18.17
N GLY A 193 17.38 6.46 17.91
CA GLY A 193 18.46 6.67 18.87
C GLY A 193 18.41 5.70 20.07
N VAL A 194 17.92 4.46 19.88
CA VAL A 194 17.78 3.45 20.93
C VAL A 194 18.58 2.18 20.58
N PRO A 195 19.03 1.39 21.57
CA PRO A 195 19.71 0.12 21.29
C PRO A 195 18.74 -0.94 20.75
N LEU A 196 19.28 -1.92 20.01
CA LEU A 196 18.56 -3.15 19.65
C LEU A 196 18.03 -3.83 20.93
N GLY A 197 16.87 -4.48 20.83
CA GLY A 197 16.19 -5.09 21.96
C GLY A 197 15.33 -4.13 22.79
N SER A 198 15.37 -2.81 22.54
CA SER A 198 14.46 -1.85 23.16
C SER A 198 12.99 -2.19 22.88
N VAL A 199 12.09 -1.83 23.79
CA VAL A 199 10.65 -2.00 23.58
C VAL A 199 10.13 -0.92 22.64
N ILE A 200 9.34 -1.33 21.65
CA ILE A 200 8.70 -0.44 20.69
C ILE A 200 7.48 0.20 21.35
N SER A 201 7.53 1.51 21.55
CA SER A 201 6.43 2.29 22.11
C SER A 201 5.56 2.95 21.04
N ALA A 202 4.42 3.51 21.43
CA ALA A 202 3.57 4.29 20.54
C ALA A 202 4.30 5.53 20.00
N GLU A 203 5.14 6.18 20.81
CA GLU A 203 5.95 7.32 20.41
C GLU A 203 7.01 6.92 19.36
N SER A 204 7.62 5.73 19.53
CA SER A 204 8.54 5.16 18.54
C SER A 204 7.85 4.96 17.19
N ILE A 205 6.64 4.42 17.19
CA ILE A 205 5.84 4.20 15.98
C ILE A 205 5.46 5.54 15.34
N ALA A 206 4.96 6.49 16.14
CA ALA A 206 4.59 7.82 15.67
C ALA A 206 5.77 8.55 15.04
N PHE A 207 6.94 8.49 15.65
CA PHE A 207 8.17 9.05 15.09
C PHE A 207 8.50 8.45 13.74
N LEU A 208 8.49 7.12 13.62
CA LEU A 208 8.81 6.45 12.36
C LEU A 208 7.83 6.81 11.24
N ILE A 209 6.52 6.89 11.52
CA ILE A 209 5.50 7.24 10.51
C ILE A 209 5.74 8.66 9.96
N THR A 210 6.21 9.59 10.79
CA THR A 210 6.43 10.98 10.39
C THR A 210 7.78 11.22 9.72
N HIS A 211 8.67 10.22 9.71
CA HIS A 211 10.02 10.29 9.14
C HIS A 211 10.24 9.27 8.00
N TYR A 212 9.14 8.81 7.41
CA TYR A 212 9.14 7.99 6.20
C TYR A 212 9.56 8.79 4.98
#